data_e28b3e8dc1aeebd7d83cbe6095dc653b
#
_entry.id   e28b3e8dc1aeebd7d83cbe6095dc653b
#
_cell.length_a   1.000
_cell.length_b   1.000
_cell.length_c   1.000
_cell.angle_alpha   90.00
_cell.angle_beta   90.00
_cell.angle_gamma   90.00
#
_symmetry.space_group_name_H-M   'P 1'
#
loop_
_entity.id
_entity.type
_entity.pdbx_description
1 polymer ?
#
loop_
_entity_poly.entity_id
_entity_poly.type
_entity_poly.pdbx_seq_one_letter_code
_entity_poly.pdbx_strand_id
1 'polypeptide(L)'
;ERHIFYMIKNVVFDIGNVLVDFRWRELMKNLNLSKEAQDRFETSVFGSCWWHDLDHGTIDEKDAVIRLREDNIEFREAFDLVWENRDKLVKPYDYAVSWIDSLKEQGYHVYLLSNYPRDIFTLHANVGSFPFLDHVDGKIVSGFVQMIKPDADIYEKLIDTYQLSASECVFIDDREENVQGAINVGMQGIVFKTYEQASNELKQILAE
;
A
#
# COMPACT_ATOMS: atom_id res chain seq x y z
N GLU A 1 24.91 -26.06 -12.52
CA GLU A 1 24.55 -24.63 -12.49
C GLU A 1 24.75 -24.13 -11.08
N ARG A 2 25.68 -23.16 -10.88
CA ARG A 2 25.84 -22.51 -9.57
C ARG A 2 24.68 -21.56 -9.41
N HIS A 3 23.72 -21.85 -8.53
CA HIS A 3 22.78 -20.86 -8.04
C HIS A 3 23.58 -19.80 -7.31
N ILE A 4 23.74 -18.63 -7.93
CA ILE A 4 24.26 -17.43 -7.26
C ILE A 4 23.13 -16.94 -6.37
N PHE A 5 23.17 -17.27 -5.07
CA PHE A 5 22.29 -16.66 -4.09
C PHE A 5 22.74 -15.21 -3.90
N TYR A 6 21.95 -14.25 -4.35
CA TYR A 6 22.19 -12.86 -4.06
C TYR A 6 21.69 -12.59 -2.65
N MET A 7 22.57 -12.07 -1.80
CA MET A 7 22.23 -11.67 -0.44
C MET A 7 21.26 -10.50 -0.49
N ILE A 8 20.10 -10.60 0.16
CA ILE A 8 19.14 -9.52 0.27
C ILE A 8 19.77 -8.35 1.02
N LYS A 9 19.58 -7.15 0.50
CA LYS A 9 20.03 -5.88 1.08
C LYS A 9 18.86 -4.92 1.33
N ASN A 10 17.76 -5.11 0.60
CA ASN A 10 16.65 -4.19 0.55
C ASN A 10 15.34 -4.91 0.85
N VAL A 11 14.59 -4.38 1.82
CA VAL A 11 13.24 -4.83 2.15
C VAL A 11 12.25 -3.77 1.68
N VAL A 12 11.30 -4.18 0.86
CA VAL A 12 10.29 -3.29 0.29
C VAL A 12 8.91 -3.68 0.83
N PHE A 13 8.22 -2.72 1.45
CA PHE A 13 6.89 -2.93 2.02
C PHE A 13 5.80 -2.25 1.20
N ASP A 14 4.66 -2.91 1.03
CA ASP A 14 3.40 -2.22 0.83
C ASP A 14 2.97 -1.47 2.11
N ILE A 15 2.04 -0.54 1.99
CA ILE A 15 1.50 0.24 3.11
C ILE A 15 0.17 -0.36 3.59
N GLY A 16 -0.83 -0.44 2.73
CA GLY A 16 -2.18 -0.90 3.08
C GLY A 16 -2.21 -2.36 3.53
N ASN A 17 -2.86 -2.64 4.65
CA ASN A 17 -2.96 -3.97 5.28
C ASN A 17 -1.61 -4.67 5.59
N VAL A 18 -0.49 -3.98 5.43
CA VAL A 18 0.85 -4.45 5.82
C VAL A 18 1.41 -3.61 6.96
N LEU A 19 1.48 -2.28 6.79
CA LEU A 19 1.95 -1.33 7.80
C LEU A 19 0.82 -0.53 8.44
N VAL A 20 -0.32 -0.41 7.75
CA VAL A 20 -1.55 0.22 8.27
C VAL A 20 -2.75 -0.68 8.03
N ASP A 21 -3.71 -0.64 8.93
CA ASP A 21 -5.03 -1.24 8.79
C ASP A 21 -5.92 -0.33 7.94
N PHE A 22 -6.40 -0.81 6.80
CA PHE A 22 -7.39 -0.12 5.97
C PHE A 22 -8.79 -0.44 6.49
N ARG A 23 -9.23 0.36 7.46
CA ARG A 23 -10.38 0.11 8.34
C ARG A 23 -11.67 0.82 7.92
N TRP A 24 -11.92 0.90 6.64
CA TRP A 24 -13.08 1.60 6.10
C TRP A 24 -14.43 1.08 6.64
N ARG A 25 -14.56 -0.24 6.87
CA ARG A 25 -15.79 -0.80 7.46
C ARG A 25 -16.00 -0.35 8.90
N GLU A 26 -14.94 -0.24 9.69
CA GLU A 26 -15.01 0.26 11.06
C GLU A 26 -15.36 1.75 11.06
N LEU A 27 -14.75 2.55 10.17
CA LEU A 27 -15.13 3.95 10.00
C LEU A 27 -16.62 4.09 9.70
N MET A 28 -17.14 3.33 8.74
CA MET A 28 -18.56 3.40 8.38
C MET A 28 -19.50 2.98 9.52
N LYS A 29 -19.11 1.98 10.32
CA LYS A 29 -19.84 1.60 11.55
C LYS A 29 -19.84 2.74 12.56
N ASN A 30 -18.71 3.39 12.78
CA ASN A 30 -18.59 4.52 13.71
C ASN A 30 -19.39 5.75 13.24
N LEU A 31 -19.62 5.88 11.93
CA LEU A 31 -20.50 6.87 11.34
C LEU A 31 -21.98 6.44 11.32
N ASN A 32 -22.33 5.30 11.93
CA ASN A 32 -23.68 4.72 11.97
C ASN A 32 -24.30 4.45 10.61
N LEU A 33 -23.47 4.13 9.59
CA LEU A 33 -23.96 3.79 8.26
C LEU A 33 -24.49 2.36 8.23
N SER A 34 -25.58 2.17 7.46
CA SER A 34 -26.22 0.85 7.32
C SER A 34 -25.29 -0.17 6.65
N LYS A 35 -25.58 -1.47 6.88
CA LYS A 35 -24.86 -2.54 6.20
C LYS A 35 -24.98 -2.43 4.67
N GLU A 36 -26.15 -2.04 4.17
CA GLU A 36 -26.39 -1.82 2.75
C GLU A 36 -25.45 -0.74 2.18
N ALA A 37 -25.30 0.40 2.88
CA ALA A 37 -24.35 1.43 2.50
C ALA A 37 -22.90 0.91 2.51
N GLN A 38 -22.51 0.09 3.51
CA GLN A 38 -21.18 -0.50 3.58
C GLN A 38 -20.89 -1.44 2.40
N ASP A 39 -21.86 -2.31 2.05
CA ASP A 39 -21.71 -3.24 0.93
C ASP A 39 -21.69 -2.48 -0.41
N ARG A 40 -22.43 -1.37 -0.52
CA ARG A 40 -22.40 -0.49 -1.69
C ARG A 40 -21.05 0.18 -1.86
N PHE A 41 -20.44 0.65 -0.78
CA PHE A 41 -19.10 1.25 -0.80
C PHE A 41 -18.03 0.27 -1.30
N GLU A 42 -18.07 -0.98 -0.85
CA GLU A 42 -17.11 -2.00 -1.29
C GLU A 42 -17.11 -2.18 -2.81
N THR A 43 -18.31 -2.24 -3.40
CA THR A 43 -18.48 -2.55 -4.82
C THR A 43 -18.43 -1.32 -5.72
N SER A 44 -19.05 -0.20 -5.29
CA SER A 44 -19.29 0.95 -6.16
C SER A 44 -18.35 2.14 -5.89
N VAL A 45 -17.58 2.08 -4.81
CA VAL A 45 -16.53 3.08 -4.52
C VAL A 45 -15.17 2.40 -4.66
N PHE A 46 -14.80 1.54 -3.74
CA PHE A 46 -13.47 0.90 -3.74
C PHE A 46 -13.26 -0.10 -4.89
N GLY A 47 -14.31 -0.75 -5.38
CA GLY A 47 -14.28 -1.61 -6.56
C GLY A 47 -14.53 -0.89 -7.89
N SER A 48 -14.68 0.44 -7.91
CA SER A 48 -14.96 1.21 -9.12
C SER A 48 -13.70 1.49 -9.95
N CYS A 49 -13.91 1.77 -11.25
CA CYS A 49 -12.82 2.27 -12.11
C CYS A 49 -12.27 3.61 -11.62
N TRP A 50 -13.11 4.47 -11.03
CA TRP A 50 -12.69 5.78 -10.51
C TRP A 50 -11.72 5.66 -9.33
N TRP A 51 -11.91 4.67 -8.45
CA TRP A 51 -10.97 4.39 -7.38
C TRP A 51 -9.66 3.84 -7.94
N HIS A 52 -9.74 2.92 -8.90
CA HIS A 52 -8.56 2.41 -9.60
C HIS A 52 -7.78 3.54 -10.29
N ASP A 53 -8.46 4.46 -10.96
CA ASP A 53 -7.83 5.60 -11.63
C ASP A 53 -7.23 6.60 -10.63
N LEU A 54 -7.82 6.74 -9.43
CA LEU A 54 -7.23 7.49 -8.32
C LEU A 54 -5.94 6.85 -7.82
N ASP A 55 -5.95 5.53 -7.59
CA ASP A 55 -4.76 4.77 -7.18
C ASP A 55 -3.66 4.87 -8.23
N HIS A 56 -4.04 4.81 -9.50
CA HIS A 56 -3.11 4.97 -10.63
C HIS A 56 -2.61 6.41 -10.78
N GLY A 57 -3.35 7.40 -10.29
CA GLY A 57 -3.02 8.81 -10.46
C GLY A 57 -3.39 9.39 -11.83
N THR A 58 -4.25 8.72 -12.59
CA THR A 58 -4.73 9.15 -13.92
C THR A 58 -5.92 10.10 -13.85
N ILE A 59 -6.58 10.18 -12.70
CA ILE A 59 -7.63 11.14 -12.36
C ILE A 59 -7.26 11.85 -11.05
N ASP A 60 -7.61 13.11 -10.90
CA ASP A 60 -7.46 13.80 -9.63
C ASP A 60 -8.63 13.52 -8.66
N GLU A 61 -8.42 13.80 -7.35
CA GLU A 61 -9.43 13.55 -6.31
C GLU A 61 -10.74 14.28 -6.60
N LYS A 62 -10.69 15.52 -7.06
CA LYS A 62 -11.88 16.33 -7.30
C LYS A 62 -12.77 15.71 -8.38
N ASP A 63 -12.19 15.33 -9.50
CA ASP A 63 -12.92 14.73 -10.61
C ASP A 63 -13.44 13.35 -10.26
N ALA A 64 -12.64 12.53 -9.57
CA ALA A 64 -13.06 11.22 -9.10
C ALA A 64 -14.25 11.30 -8.13
N VAL A 65 -14.24 12.25 -7.18
CA VAL A 65 -15.34 12.49 -6.23
C VAL A 65 -16.63 12.85 -6.97
N ILE A 66 -16.56 13.69 -8.00
CA ILE A 66 -17.74 14.02 -8.81
C ILE A 66 -18.33 12.75 -9.42
N ARG A 67 -17.50 11.93 -10.06
CA ARG A 67 -17.93 10.67 -10.70
C ARG A 67 -18.50 9.66 -9.68
N LEU A 68 -17.79 9.46 -8.57
CA LEU A 68 -18.25 8.56 -7.50
C LEU A 68 -19.59 8.99 -6.90
N ARG A 69 -19.83 10.30 -6.76
CA ARG A 69 -21.13 10.83 -6.29
C ARG A 69 -22.23 10.68 -7.31
N GLU A 70 -21.95 10.84 -8.60
CA GLU A 70 -22.90 10.62 -9.69
C GLU A 70 -23.31 9.14 -9.75
N ASP A 71 -22.36 8.21 -9.67
CA ASP A 71 -22.61 6.76 -9.73
C ASP A 71 -23.31 6.21 -8.47
N ASN A 72 -23.22 6.96 -7.35
CA ASN A 72 -23.82 6.58 -6.07
C ASN A 72 -24.89 7.57 -5.58
N ILE A 73 -25.72 8.07 -6.47
CA ILE A 73 -26.69 9.14 -6.17
C ILE A 73 -27.64 8.82 -5.01
N GLU A 74 -28.05 7.54 -4.87
CA GLU A 74 -28.93 7.06 -3.79
C GLU A 74 -28.23 7.01 -2.43
N PHE A 75 -26.90 6.93 -2.43
CA PHE A 75 -26.04 6.84 -1.23
C PHE A 75 -25.13 8.07 -1.08
N ARG A 76 -25.47 9.19 -1.75
CA ARG A 76 -24.63 10.40 -1.78
C ARG A 76 -24.31 10.94 -0.39
N GLU A 77 -25.30 10.98 0.50
CA GLU A 77 -25.09 11.47 1.88
C GLU A 77 -24.11 10.56 2.65
N ALA A 78 -24.22 9.25 2.50
CA ALA A 78 -23.28 8.31 3.09
C ALA A 78 -21.88 8.45 2.50
N PHE A 79 -21.79 8.65 1.16
CA PHE A 79 -20.53 8.91 0.48
C PHE A 79 -19.87 10.18 1.02
N ASP A 80 -20.60 11.29 1.06
CA ASP A 80 -20.08 12.58 1.53
C ASP A 80 -19.58 12.47 2.98
N LEU A 81 -20.34 11.79 3.85
CA LEU A 81 -19.95 11.58 5.24
C LEU A 81 -18.65 10.78 5.39
N VAL A 82 -18.48 9.70 4.61
CA VAL A 82 -17.23 8.93 4.61
C VAL A 82 -16.08 9.77 4.04
N TRP A 83 -16.34 10.49 2.96
CA TRP A 83 -15.31 11.29 2.31
C TRP A 83 -14.81 12.44 3.19
N GLU A 84 -15.68 13.09 3.93
CA GLU A 84 -15.32 14.09 4.95
C GLU A 84 -14.47 13.54 6.09
N ASN A 85 -14.61 12.23 6.37
CA ASN A 85 -13.86 11.53 7.42
C ASN A 85 -12.77 10.59 6.86
N ARG A 86 -12.33 10.77 5.62
CA ARG A 86 -11.37 9.87 4.96
C ARG A 86 -9.98 9.86 5.59
N ASP A 87 -9.65 10.89 6.37
CA ASP A 87 -8.45 10.93 7.22
C ASP A 87 -8.39 9.77 8.22
N LYS A 88 -9.53 9.16 8.56
CA LYS A 88 -9.69 8.06 9.50
C LYS A 88 -9.77 6.67 8.84
N LEU A 89 -9.60 6.59 7.52
CA LEU A 89 -9.66 5.33 6.77
C LEU A 89 -8.55 4.35 7.13
N VAL A 90 -7.45 4.82 7.70
CA VAL A 90 -6.31 3.99 8.06
C VAL A 90 -5.86 4.23 9.49
N LYS A 91 -5.26 3.20 10.08
CA LYS A 91 -4.58 3.27 11.38
C LYS A 91 -3.27 2.49 11.28
N PRO A 92 -2.13 3.06 11.70
CA PRO A 92 -0.87 2.31 11.69
C PRO A 92 -0.95 1.12 12.66
N TYR A 93 -0.36 -0.01 12.24
CA TYR A 93 -0.14 -1.14 13.14
C TYR A 93 0.97 -0.80 14.14
N ASP A 94 0.82 -1.29 15.37
CA ASP A 94 1.76 -1.01 16.47
C ASP A 94 3.19 -1.52 16.17
N TYR A 95 3.33 -2.56 15.34
CA TYR A 95 4.62 -3.11 14.93
C TYR A 95 5.30 -2.37 13.78
N ALA A 96 4.62 -1.48 13.06
CA ALA A 96 5.12 -0.95 11.78
C ALA A 96 6.48 -0.26 11.91
N VAL A 97 6.61 0.70 12.84
CA VAL A 97 7.86 1.43 13.08
C VAL A 97 8.95 0.50 13.61
N SER A 98 8.63 -0.29 14.63
CA SER A 98 9.63 -1.18 15.27
C SER A 98 10.15 -2.27 14.32
N TRP A 99 9.32 -2.76 13.39
CA TRP A 99 9.76 -3.71 12.39
C TRP A 99 10.77 -3.10 11.42
N ILE A 100 10.47 -1.90 10.92
CA ILE A 100 11.37 -1.15 10.04
C ILE A 100 12.69 -0.84 10.75
N ASP A 101 12.63 -0.30 11.97
CA ASP A 101 13.84 0.04 12.74
C ASP A 101 14.71 -1.19 13.00
N SER A 102 14.11 -2.32 13.37
CA SER A 102 14.82 -3.58 13.58
C SER A 102 15.58 -4.05 12.32
N LEU A 103 15.02 -3.87 11.12
CA LEU A 103 15.70 -4.18 9.87
C LEU A 103 16.85 -3.21 9.58
N LYS A 104 16.66 -1.94 9.82
CA LYS A 104 17.70 -0.91 9.62
C LYS A 104 18.85 -1.08 10.61
N GLU A 105 18.60 -1.44 11.86
CA GLU A 105 19.61 -1.78 12.85
C GLU A 105 20.47 -2.99 12.44
N GLN A 106 19.89 -3.91 11.67
CA GLN A 106 20.60 -5.06 11.09
C GLN A 106 21.37 -4.72 9.80
N GLY A 107 21.26 -3.46 9.31
CA GLY A 107 21.98 -2.96 8.13
C GLY A 107 21.21 -3.09 6.81
N TYR A 108 19.93 -3.48 6.83
CA TYR A 108 19.09 -3.49 5.63
C TYR A 108 18.57 -2.10 5.30
N HIS A 109 18.40 -1.83 4.01
CA HIS A 109 17.65 -0.67 3.54
C HIS A 109 16.16 -1.00 3.45
N VAL A 110 15.31 -0.03 3.77
CA VAL A 110 13.86 -0.23 3.77
C VAL A 110 13.19 0.80 2.88
N TYR A 111 12.33 0.31 1.98
CA TYR A 111 11.58 1.12 1.02
C TYR A 111 10.09 0.82 1.10
N LEU A 112 9.26 1.73 0.59
CA LEU A 112 7.83 1.56 0.42
C LEU A 112 7.47 1.53 -1.06
N LEU A 113 6.54 0.65 -1.42
CA LEU A 113 5.97 0.56 -2.77
C LEU A 113 4.47 0.30 -2.65
N SER A 114 3.64 1.31 -2.89
CA SER A 114 2.22 1.22 -2.60
C SER A 114 1.34 1.79 -3.71
N ASN A 115 0.21 1.09 -3.97
CA ASN A 115 -0.89 1.66 -4.71
C ASN A 115 -1.69 2.54 -3.76
N TYR A 116 -1.68 3.85 -3.99
CA TYR A 116 -2.34 4.81 -3.10
C TYR A 116 -2.66 6.10 -3.83
N PRO A 117 -3.89 6.64 -3.71
CA PRO A 117 -4.24 7.92 -4.31
C PRO A 117 -3.36 9.05 -3.73
N ARG A 118 -2.83 9.92 -4.60
CA ARG A 118 -1.91 11.00 -4.22
C ARG A 118 -2.44 11.89 -3.09
N ASP A 119 -3.68 12.37 -3.24
CA ASP A 119 -4.24 13.36 -2.31
C ASP A 119 -4.59 12.71 -0.96
N ILE A 120 -5.08 11.47 -0.98
CA ILE A 120 -5.38 10.69 0.23
C ILE A 120 -4.07 10.29 0.94
N PHE A 121 -3.03 9.89 0.20
CA PHE A 121 -1.71 9.65 0.79
C PHE A 121 -1.18 10.88 1.50
N THR A 122 -1.25 12.04 0.83
CA THR A 122 -0.81 13.33 1.41
C THR A 122 -1.60 13.69 2.66
N LEU A 123 -2.93 13.49 2.64
CA LEU A 123 -3.78 13.71 3.80
C LEU A 123 -3.35 12.82 4.98
N HIS A 124 -3.22 11.50 4.76
CA HIS A 124 -2.85 10.55 5.81
C HIS A 124 -1.44 10.80 6.36
N ALA A 125 -0.49 11.20 5.53
CA ALA A 125 0.83 11.62 5.98
C ALA A 125 0.76 12.86 6.89
N ASN A 126 -0.01 13.87 6.50
CA ASN A 126 -0.15 15.13 7.23
C ASN A 126 -0.85 14.97 8.59
N VAL A 127 -1.79 14.03 8.72
CA VAL A 127 -2.47 13.75 10.00
C VAL A 127 -1.72 12.75 10.88
N GLY A 128 -0.52 12.30 10.47
CA GLY A 128 0.33 11.40 11.25
C GLY A 128 -0.06 9.93 11.19
N SER A 129 -0.86 9.52 10.20
CA SER A 129 -1.25 8.11 10.03
C SER A 129 -0.10 7.22 9.53
N PHE A 130 1.02 7.80 9.10
CA PHE A 130 2.19 7.10 8.59
C PHE A 130 3.44 7.43 9.41
N PRO A 131 3.51 7.01 10.68
CA PRO A 131 4.63 7.35 11.57
C PRO A 131 5.98 6.77 11.10
N PHE A 132 5.95 5.79 10.19
CA PHE A 132 7.12 5.13 9.63
C PHE A 132 7.77 5.87 8.44
N LEU A 133 7.17 6.95 7.93
CA LEU A 133 7.71 7.63 6.74
C LEU A 133 9.12 8.20 6.95
N ASP A 134 9.43 8.67 8.15
CA ASP A 134 10.75 9.21 8.49
C ASP A 134 11.79 8.11 8.80
N HIS A 135 11.36 6.84 8.84
CA HIS A 135 12.20 5.68 9.14
C HIS A 135 12.68 4.93 7.89
N VAL A 136 12.06 5.18 6.72
CA VAL A 136 12.40 4.48 5.47
C VAL A 136 13.41 5.25 4.63
N ASP A 137 14.16 4.52 3.79
CA ASP A 137 15.18 5.09 2.91
C ASP A 137 14.58 5.69 1.63
N GLY A 138 13.35 5.29 1.28
CA GLY A 138 12.65 5.86 0.15
C GLY A 138 11.27 5.25 -0.08
N LYS A 139 10.53 5.81 -1.04
CA LYS A 139 9.19 5.34 -1.38
C LYS A 139 8.82 5.62 -2.82
N ILE A 140 8.01 4.74 -3.40
CA ILE A 140 7.25 4.95 -4.63
C ILE A 140 5.77 4.73 -4.32
N VAL A 141 4.94 5.70 -4.68
CA VAL A 141 3.50 5.66 -4.50
C VAL A 141 2.83 5.92 -5.85
N SER A 142 1.96 5.00 -6.26
CA SER A 142 1.34 4.95 -7.59
C SER A 142 0.73 6.28 -8.05
N GLY A 143 -0.03 6.94 -7.18
CA GLY A 143 -0.72 8.20 -7.47
C GLY A 143 0.21 9.39 -7.81
N PHE A 144 1.52 9.30 -7.51
CA PHE A 144 2.50 10.32 -7.86
C PHE A 144 3.28 10.01 -9.14
N VAL A 145 3.38 8.73 -9.51
CA VAL A 145 4.21 8.28 -10.64
C VAL A 145 3.39 7.80 -11.84
N GLN A 146 2.07 7.67 -11.69
CA GLN A 146 1.14 7.15 -12.70
C GLN A 146 1.54 5.75 -13.21
N MET A 147 1.95 4.91 -12.28
CA MET A 147 2.27 3.49 -12.47
C MET A 147 1.62 2.73 -11.32
N ILE A 148 1.16 1.50 -11.55
CA ILE A 148 0.39 0.74 -10.55
C ILE A 148 0.84 -0.71 -10.47
N LYS A 149 0.92 -1.27 -9.26
CA LYS A 149 1.11 -2.71 -9.07
C LYS A 149 -0.13 -3.46 -9.59
N PRO A 150 0.00 -4.62 -10.25
CA PRO A 150 1.21 -5.44 -10.40
C PRO A 150 2.01 -5.19 -11.69
N ASP A 151 1.83 -4.08 -12.39
CA ASP A 151 2.55 -3.79 -13.63
C ASP A 151 4.05 -3.65 -13.35
N ALA A 152 4.90 -4.12 -14.29
CA ALA A 152 6.34 -4.18 -14.09
C ALA A 152 6.97 -2.80 -13.87
N ASP A 153 6.44 -1.77 -14.50
CA ASP A 153 6.99 -0.42 -14.56
C ASP A 153 7.12 0.24 -13.18
N ILE A 154 6.19 -0.03 -12.23
CA ILE A 154 6.27 0.57 -10.89
C ILE A 154 7.42 -0.06 -10.06
N TYR A 155 7.69 -1.36 -10.24
CA TYR A 155 8.83 -2.03 -9.58
C TYR A 155 10.15 -1.57 -10.19
N GLU A 156 10.22 -1.48 -11.51
CA GLU A 156 11.36 -0.93 -12.25
C GLU A 156 11.61 0.52 -11.85
N LYS A 157 10.55 1.33 -11.66
CA LYS A 157 10.65 2.70 -11.15
C LYS A 157 11.31 2.77 -9.78
N LEU A 158 10.99 1.87 -8.86
CA LEU A 158 11.64 1.77 -7.55
C LEU A 158 13.13 1.43 -7.71
N ILE A 159 13.42 0.39 -8.50
CA ILE A 159 14.78 -0.08 -8.78
C ILE A 159 15.64 1.05 -9.34
N ASP A 160 15.17 1.74 -10.38
CA ASP A 160 15.87 2.81 -11.06
C ASP A 160 16.06 4.04 -10.16
N THR A 161 15.01 4.44 -9.42
CA THR A 161 15.04 5.65 -8.59
C THR A 161 16.09 5.53 -7.49
N TYR A 162 16.21 4.36 -6.87
CA TYR A 162 17.12 4.12 -5.74
C TYR A 162 18.36 3.31 -6.13
N GLN A 163 18.57 3.04 -7.43
CA GLN A 163 19.72 2.29 -7.97
C GLN A 163 19.88 0.91 -7.31
N LEU A 164 18.76 0.19 -7.16
CA LEU A 164 18.72 -1.13 -6.54
C LEU A 164 19.02 -2.24 -7.55
N SER A 165 19.32 -3.42 -7.05
CA SER A 165 19.33 -4.67 -7.82
C SER A 165 18.09 -5.48 -7.44
N ALA A 166 17.24 -5.86 -8.40
CA ALA A 166 16.03 -6.62 -8.11
C ALA A 166 16.33 -7.90 -7.32
N SER A 167 17.41 -8.61 -7.66
CA SER A 167 17.84 -9.84 -6.99
C SER A 167 18.29 -9.66 -5.53
N GLU A 168 18.53 -8.42 -5.10
CA GLU A 168 18.88 -8.04 -3.72
C GLU A 168 17.69 -7.47 -2.94
N CYS A 169 16.46 -7.54 -3.51
CA CYS A 169 15.24 -7.02 -2.93
C CYS A 169 14.27 -8.13 -2.56
N VAL A 170 13.58 -7.96 -1.43
CA VAL A 170 12.39 -8.74 -1.06
C VAL A 170 11.20 -7.80 -0.89
N PHE A 171 10.08 -8.13 -1.54
CA PHE A 171 8.83 -7.35 -1.51
C PHE A 171 7.78 -8.05 -0.65
N ILE A 172 7.10 -7.29 0.20
CA ILE A 172 6.08 -7.77 1.14
C ILE A 172 4.77 -7.02 0.88
N ASP A 173 3.73 -7.74 0.48
CA ASP A 173 2.42 -7.18 0.09
C ASP A 173 1.31 -8.17 0.45
N ASP A 174 0.12 -7.71 0.81
CA ASP A 174 -1.02 -8.57 1.17
C ASP A 174 -1.72 -9.19 -0.06
N ARG A 175 -1.43 -8.68 -1.27
CA ARG A 175 -2.01 -9.16 -2.52
C ARG A 175 -1.03 -10.03 -3.29
N GLU A 176 -1.44 -11.27 -3.55
CA GLU A 176 -0.61 -12.26 -4.24
C GLU A 176 -0.18 -11.79 -5.64
N GLU A 177 -1.08 -11.13 -6.38
CA GLU A 177 -0.77 -10.59 -7.71
C GLU A 177 0.33 -9.53 -7.67
N ASN A 178 0.39 -8.70 -6.63
CA ASN A 178 1.45 -7.71 -6.47
C ASN A 178 2.79 -8.38 -6.15
N VAL A 179 2.78 -9.39 -5.29
CA VAL A 179 3.97 -10.20 -4.99
C VAL A 179 4.48 -10.90 -6.24
N GLN A 180 3.57 -11.47 -7.05
CA GLN A 180 3.95 -12.10 -8.32
C GLN A 180 4.54 -11.07 -9.30
N GLY A 181 4.01 -9.85 -9.34
CA GLY A 181 4.58 -8.75 -10.14
C GLY A 181 6.03 -8.45 -9.75
N ALA A 182 6.34 -8.42 -8.46
CA ALA A 182 7.71 -8.24 -7.96
C ALA A 182 8.62 -9.42 -8.35
N ILE A 183 8.14 -10.65 -8.22
CA ILE A 183 8.88 -11.86 -8.61
C ILE A 183 9.20 -11.83 -10.12
N ASN A 184 8.26 -11.40 -10.95
CA ASN A 184 8.44 -11.33 -12.40
C ASN A 184 9.56 -10.34 -12.82
N VAL A 185 9.86 -9.33 -12.01
CA VAL A 185 10.98 -8.41 -12.25
C VAL A 185 12.27 -8.83 -11.54
N GLY A 186 12.26 -10.01 -10.88
CA GLY A 186 13.46 -10.62 -10.29
C GLY A 186 13.67 -10.37 -8.80
N MET A 187 12.70 -9.82 -8.09
CA MET A 187 12.70 -9.72 -6.63
C MET A 187 12.34 -11.05 -5.98
N GLN A 188 12.64 -11.21 -4.70
CA GLN A 188 11.95 -12.18 -3.86
C GLN A 188 10.63 -11.58 -3.35
N GLY A 189 9.68 -12.41 -2.93
CA GLY A 189 8.37 -11.93 -2.50
C GLY A 189 7.78 -12.71 -1.33
N ILE A 190 7.06 -12.02 -0.45
CA ILE A 190 6.30 -12.59 0.66
C ILE A 190 4.86 -12.08 0.57
N VAL A 191 3.89 -13.00 0.50
CA VAL A 191 2.48 -12.66 0.64
C VAL A 191 2.18 -12.47 2.12
N PHE A 192 1.87 -11.23 2.49
CA PHE A 192 1.58 -10.88 3.88
C PHE A 192 0.20 -11.39 4.29
N LYS A 193 0.13 -12.15 5.36
CA LYS A 193 -1.12 -12.58 6.01
C LYS A 193 -1.20 -12.08 7.45
N THR A 194 -0.10 -12.19 8.18
CA THR A 194 0.07 -11.69 9.54
C THR A 194 1.52 -11.23 9.74
N TYR A 195 1.73 -10.33 10.68
CA TYR A 195 3.08 -9.89 11.05
C TYR A 195 3.97 -11.07 11.46
N GLU A 196 3.45 -12.00 12.26
CA GLU A 196 4.21 -13.17 12.72
C GLU A 196 4.67 -14.05 11.56
N GLN A 197 3.76 -14.38 10.64
CA GLN A 197 4.10 -15.16 9.45
C GLN A 197 5.14 -14.45 8.60
N ALA A 198 4.88 -13.19 8.20
CA ALA A 198 5.74 -12.46 7.28
C ALA A 198 7.13 -12.18 7.89
N SER A 199 7.20 -11.84 9.18
CA SER A 199 8.48 -11.62 9.86
C SER A 199 9.32 -12.89 9.98
N ASN A 200 8.68 -14.08 10.15
CA ASN A 200 9.38 -15.35 10.18
C ASN A 200 9.89 -15.77 8.79
N GLU A 201 9.08 -15.62 7.75
CA GLU A 201 9.51 -15.87 6.36
C GLU A 201 10.65 -14.92 5.96
N LEU A 202 10.54 -13.63 6.29
CA LEU A 202 11.59 -12.67 6.02
C LEU A 202 12.91 -13.06 6.71
N LYS A 203 12.88 -13.48 7.98
CA LYS A 203 14.08 -13.94 8.69
C LYS A 203 14.74 -15.14 8.01
N GLN A 204 13.97 -16.07 7.43
CA GLN A 204 14.51 -17.20 6.69
C GLN A 204 15.23 -16.73 5.42
N ILE A 205 14.58 -15.84 4.64
CA ILE A 205 15.16 -15.25 3.43
C ILE A 205 16.45 -14.46 3.73
N LEU A 206 16.49 -13.71 4.82
CA LEU A 206 17.64 -12.91 5.22
C LEU A 206 18.80 -13.74 5.79
N ALA A 207 18.57 -15.00 6.16
CA ALA A 207 19.59 -15.92 6.70
C ALA A 207 20.30 -16.73 5.61
N GLU A 208 19.82 -16.72 4.36
CA GLU A 208 20.41 -17.39 3.20
C GLU A 208 21.52 -16.54 2.55
#